data_5995df82517d7c3b52db8edd8daf35d7
#
_entry.id   5995df82517d7c3b52db8edd8daf35d7
#
_cell.length_a   1.000
_cell.length_b   1.000
_cell.length_c   1.000
_cell.angle_alpha   90.00
_cell.angle_beta   90.00
_cell.angle_gamma   90.00
#
_symmetry.space_group_name_H-M   'P 1'
#
loop_
_entity.id
_entity.type
_entity.pdbx_description
1 polymer ?
#
loop_
_entity_poly.entity_id
_entity_poly.type
_entity_poly.pdbx_seq_one_letter_code
_entity_poly.pdbx_strand_id
1 'polypeptide(L)'
;MYLSDIHTHSVASGHGTSCTISDMAKAASRKGLKLLGITDHGPATLASGTPSYFRSVTYSPKKRFGVDLLYGIELNILDTDGRVDLDQELLNRLDYAIASMHTQNFHPSDKEENTQALLGAMKNPVVKVLGHIDNTQY
;
A
#
# COMPACT_ATOMS: atom_id res chain seq x y z
N MET A 1 16.53 1.30 -17.33
CA MET A 1 16.42 2.30 -16.26
C MET A 1 14.95 2.34 -15.84
N TYR A 2 14.64 2.06 -14.58
CA TYR A 2 13.27 2.17 -14.07
C TYR A 2 12.94 3.65 -13.84
N LEU A 3 11.74 4.07 -14.26
CA LEU A 3 11.28 5.46 -14.13
C LEU A 3 10.28 5.64 -12.98
N SER A 4 9.81 4.56 -12.39
CA SER A 4 8.82 4.57 -11.31
C SER A 4 9.09 3.49 -10.28
N ASP A 5 8.68 3.76 -9.06
CA ASP A 5 8.54 2.79 -7.98
C ASP A 5 7.18 3.04 -7.34
N ILE A 6 6.31 2.03 -7.33
CA ILE A 6 4.92 2.18 -6.90
C ILE A 6 4.57 1.38 -5.65
N HIS A 7 5.56 0.77 -4.98
CA HIS A 7 5.36 0.05 -3.73
C HIS A 7 6.45 0.44 -2.74
N THR A 8 6.21 1.49 -1.97
CA THR A 8 7.19 2.02 -1.01
C THR A 8 6.53 2.45 0.30
N HIS A 9 7.31 2.37 1.38
CA HIS A 9 6.87 2.60 2.75
C HIS A 9 7.63 3.73 3.42
N SER A 10 6.88 4.65 4.01
CA SER A 10 7.42 5.73 4.82
C SER A 10 7.49 5.37 6.31
N VAL A 11 7.86 6.33 7.13
CA VAL A 11 7.83 6.21 8.59
C VAL A 11 6.45 5.82 9.15
N ALA A 12 5.37 6.00 8.37
CA ALA A 12 4.01 5.70 8.79
C ALA A 12 3.62 4.23 8.60
N SER A 13 4.48 3.38 8.06
CA SER A 13 4.10 1.98 7.74
C SER A 13 4.41 0.95 8.83
N GLY A 14 4.95 1.37 9.98
CA GLY A 14 5.25 0.44 11.08
C GLY A 14 6.52 -0.40 10.90
N HIS A 15 7.30 -0.19 9.83
CA HIS A 15 8.54 -0.95 9.56
C HIS A 15 9.77 -0.49 10.36
N GLY A 16 9.63 0.48 11.26
CA GLY A 16 10.76 1.04 12.00
C GLY A 16 11.70 1.91 11.17
N THR A 17 11.33 2.24 9.92
CA THR A 17 12.06 3.24 9.12
C THR A 17 11.83 4.65 9.66
N SER A 18 12.85 5.51 9.55
CA SER A 18 12.73 6.95 9.85
C SER A 18 12.49 7.81 8.61
N CYS A 19 12.42 7.20 7.41
CA CYS A 19 12.27 7.94 6.16
C CYS A 19 10.89 8.58 6.02
N THR A 20 10.87 9.90 5.92
CA THR A 20 9.65 10.64 5.59
C THR A 20 9.35 10.57 4.09
N ILE A 21 8.12 10.88 3.69
CA ILE A 21 7.74 11.00 2.27
C ILE A 21 8.68 11.98 1.53
N SER A 22 9.12 13.06 2.20
CA SER A 22 10.07 14.02 1.61
C SER A 22 11.45 13.41 1.38
N ASP A 23 11.95 12.61 2.32
CA ASP A 23 13.25 11.93 2.18
C ASP A 23 13.21 10.92 1.03
N MET A 24 12.11 10.17 0.93
CA MET A 24 11.87 9.20 -0.15
C MET A 24 11.83 9.89 -1.52
N ALA A 25 11.04 10.97 -1.65
CA ALA A 25 10.95 11.75 -2.89
C ALA A 25 12.30 12.36 -3.29
N LYS A 26 13.09 12.84 -2.32
CA LYS A 26 14.45 13.34 -2.56
C LYS A 26 15.40 12.24 -3.02
N ALA A 27 15.30 11.04 -2.44
CA ALA A 27 16.08 9.88 -2.87
C ALA A 27 15.68 9.41 -4.27
N ALA A 28 14.36 9.35 -4.56
CA ALA A 28 13.83 9.02 -5.87
C ALA A 28 14.32 9.99 -6.96
N SER A 29 14.29 11.30 -6.66
CA SER A 29 14.84 12.34 -7.54
C SER A 29 16.31 12.11 -7.88
N ARG A 30 17.15 11.84 -6.86
CA ARG A 30 18.59 11.54 -7.05
C ARG A 30 18.83 10.28 -7.90
N LYS A 31 17.92 9.30 -7.82
CA LYS A 31 17.98 8.06 -8.63
C LYS A 31 17.38 8.23 -10.02
N GLY A 32 16.83 9.40 -10.35
CA GLY A 32 16.24 9.68 -11.65
C GLY A 32 14.83 9.14 -11.84
N LEU A 33 14.15 8.69 -10.77
CA LEU A 33 12.76 8.30 -10.83
C LEU A 33 11.89 9.52 -11.16
N LYS A 34 10.82 9.30 -11.89
CA LYS A 34 9.83 10.31 -12.29
C LYS A 34 8.54 10.19 -11.49
N LEU A 35 8.24 8.99 -11.00
CA LEU A 35 7.03 8.66 -10.26
C LEU A 35 7.40 7.83 -9.02
N LEU A 36 6.81 8.17 -7.88
CA LEU A 36 6.93 7.42 -6.63
C LEU A 36 5.54 7.22 -6.01
N GLY A 37 5.19 5.97 -5.74
CA GLY A 37 3.99 5.61 -4.99
C GLY A 37 4.32 5.41 -3.51
N ILE A 38 3.59 6.11 -2.65
CA ILE A 38 3.64 5.95 -1.19
C ILE A 38 2.48 5.04 -0.81
N THR A 39 2.80 3.85 -0.32
CA THR A 39 1.83 2.79 -0.05
C THR A 39 2.05 2.20 1.34
N ASP A 40 2.01 3.06 2.35
CA ASP A 40 2.14 2.60 3.74
C ASP A 40 1.07 1.56 4.08
N HIS A 41 1.38 0.63 4.99
CA HIS A 41 0.46 -0.43 5.38
C HIS A 41 -0.84 0.09 5.96
N GLY A 42 -1.91 -0.63 5.68
CA GLY A 42 -3.24 -0.39 6.21
C GLY A 42 -3.35 -0.54 7.73
N PRO A 43 -4.46 -0.06 8.32
CA PRO A 43 -4.61 0.10 9.77
C PRO A 43 -4.54 -1.20 10.59
N ALA A 44 -4.74 -2.37 9.97
CA ALA A 44 -4.64 -3.65 10.67
C ALA A 44 -3.19 -4.05 10.98
N THR A 45 -2.21 -3.46 10.31
CA THR A 45 -0.79 -3.67 10.62
C THR A 45 -0.40 -2.85 11.84
N LEU A 46 0.25 -3.49 12.83
CA LEU A 46 0.66 -2.85 14.07
C LEU A 46 1.59 -1.65 13.81
N ALA A 47 1.32 -0.54 14.48
CA ALA A 47 2.08 0.71 14.39
C ALA A 47 2.09 1.36 12.99
N SER A 48 1.17 0.98 12.11
CA SER A 48 1.02 1.53 10.75
C SER A 48 0.10 2.75 10.68
N GLY A 49 -0.15 3.20 9.46
CA GLY A 49 -1.01 4.35 9.17
C GLY A 49 -2.45 4.16 9.64
N THR A 50 -2.96 5.11 10.41
CA THR A 50 -4.36 5.14 10.82
C THR A 50 -5.27 5.65 9.69
N PRO A 51 -6.60 5.46 9.74
CA PRO A 51 -7.52 6.08 8.78
C PRO A 51 -7.36 7.61 8.69
N SER A 52 -7.01 8.27 9.82
CA SER A 52 -6.74 9.72 9.83
C SER A 52 -5.47 10.08 9.06
N TYR A 53 -4.44 9.24 9.12
CA TYR A 53 -3.24 9.41 8.30
C TYR A 53 -3.59 9.33 6.80
N PHE A 54 -4.31 8.29 6.38
CA PHE A 54 -4.70 8.12 4.96
C PHE A 54 -5.60 9.26 4.48
N ARG A 55 -6.48 9.80 5.33
CA ARG A 55 -7.25 11.00 5.00
C ARG A 55 -6.33 12.21 4.80
N SER A 56 -5.36 12.39 5.69
CA SER A 56 -4.47 13.57 5.65
C SER A 56 -3.53 13.54 4.46
N VAL A 57 -3.01 12.37 4.10
CA VAL A 57 -2.03 12.25 3.00
C VAL A 57 -2.63 12.62 1.64
N THR A 58 -3.95 12.47 1.44
CA THR A 58 -4.62 12.87 0.19
C THR A 58 -4.55 14.36 -0.10
N TYR A 59 -4.31 15.19 0.92
CA TYR A 59 -4.12 16.64 0.77
C TYR A 59 -2.66 17.05 0.56
N SER A 60 -1.75 16.09 0.56
CA SER A 60 -0.32 16.36 0.40
C SER A 60 0.03 16.73 -1.05
N PRO A 61 1.08 17.54 -1.27
CA PRO A 61 1.52 17.90 -2.62
C PRO A 61 1.82 16.68 -3.47
N LYS A 62 1.24 16.62 -4.67
CA LYS A 62 1.43 15.53 -5.64
C LYS A 62 2.76 15.59 -6.41
N LYS A 63 3.64 16.53 -6.09
CA LYS A 63 4.98 16.65 -6.67
C LYS A 63 5.98 17.17 -5.65
N ARG A 64 7.13 16.49 -5.53
CA ARG A 64 8.26 16.91 -4.68
C ARG A 64 9.57 16.62 -5.38
N PHE A 65 10.51 17.56 -5.34
CA PHE A 65 11.86 17.42 -5.93
C PHE A 65 11.86 16.97 -7.41
N GLY A 66 10.84 17.37 -8.18
CA GLY A 66 10.68 16.98 -9.58
C GLY A 66 10.13 15.57 -9.81
N VAL A 67 9.76 14.85 -8.73
CA VAL A 67 9.13 13.53 -8.77
C VAL A 67 7.63 13.68 -8.54
N ASP A 68 6.82 13.05 -9.39
CA ASP A 68 5.38 12.97 -9.20
C ASP A 68 5.07 11.89 -8.11
N LEU A 69 4.13 12.20 -7.22
CA LEU A 69 3.77 11.36 -6.08
C LEU A 69 2.35 10.83 -6.23
N LEU A 70 2.20 9.51 -6.07
CA LEU A 70 0.91 8.86 -5.88
C LEU A 70 0.78 8.47 -4.40
N TYR A 71 -0.37 8.78 -3.83
CA TYR A 71 -0.69 8.39 -2.45
C TYR A 71 -1.67 7.23 -2.48
N GLY A 72 -1.15 6.06 -2.23
CA GLY A 72 -1.89 4.81 -2.15
C GLY A 72 -1.86 4.22 -0.74
N ILE A 73 -2.15 2.93 -0.69
CA ILE A 73 -2.11 2.11 0.53
C ILE A 73 -1.73 0.69 0.15
N GLU A 74 -1.00 0.01 1.01
CA GLU A 74 -0.91 -1.44 0.99
C GLU A 74 -1.92 -2.00 2.00
N LEU A 75 -3.05 -2.46 1.47
CA LEU A 75 -4.16 -3.03 2.22
C LEU A 75 -3.83 -4.42 2.73
N ASN A 76 -4.28 -4.71 3.94
CA ASN A 76 -4.32 -6.07 4.46
C ASN A 76 -5.60 -6.76 3.98
N ILE A 77 -5.47 -7.91 3.35
CA ILE A 77 -6.60 -8.82 3.12
C ILE A 77 -6.90 -9.50 4.45
N LEU A 78 -8.17 -9.50 4.88
CA LEU A 78 -8.58 -9.92 6.22
C LEU A 78 -9.27 -11.29 6.25
N ASP A 79 -9.80 -11.74 5.11
CA ASP A 79 -10.53 -13.01 5.00
C ASP A 79 -10.55 -13.55 3.57
N THR A 80 -11.12 -14.73 3.42
CA THR A 80 -11.25 -15.45 2.12
C THR A 80 -12.21 -14.76 1.16
N ASP A 81 -13.09 -13.89 1.62
CA ASP A 81 -13.95 -13.06 0.76
C ASP A 81 -13.21 -11.85 0.19
N GLY A 82 -11.97 -11.61 0.65
CA GLY A 82 -11.12 -10.52 0.21
C GLY A 82 -11.47 -9.16 0.83
N ARG A 83 -12.10 -9.15 2.02
CA ARG A 83 -12.28 -7.91 2.77
C ARG A 83 -10.94 -7.28 3.09
N VAL A 84 -10.91 -5.97 3.08
CA VAL A 84 -9.70 -5.17 3.34
C VAL A 84 -9.90 -4.23 4.54
N ASP A 85 -8.82 -3.74 5.07
CA ASP A 85 -8.76 -3.03 6.36
C ASP A 85 -8.96 -1.50 6.29
N LEU A 86 -9.43 -0.98 5.16
CA LEU A 86 -9.82 0.43 5.05
C LEU A 86 -11.20 0.55 4.41
N ASP A 87 -12.02 1.50 4.88
CA ASP A 87 -13.35 1.73 4.35
C ASP A 87 -13.32 2.29 2.91
N GLN A 88 -14.39 1.99 2.14
CA GLN A 88 -14.45 2.32 0.72
C GLN A 88 -14.49 3.82 0.46
N GLU A 89 -15.08 4.61 1.35
CA GLU A 89 -15.14 6.06 1.18
C GLU A 89 -13.73 6.67 1.18
N LEU A 90 -12.90 6.21 2.12
CA LEU A 90 -11.52 6.69 2.22
C LEU A 90 -10.63 6.11 1.12
N LEU A 91 -10.84 4.84 0.75
CA LEU A 91 -10.16 4.22 -0.40
C LEU A 91 -10.36 5.01 -1.69
N ASN A 92 -11.59 5.48 -1.95
CA ASN A 92 -11.92 6.25 -3.15
C ASN A 92 -11.21 7.62 -3.22
N ARG A 93 -10.58 8.07 -2.14
CA ARG A 93 -9.78 9.30 -2.09
C ARG A 93 -8.31 9.09 -2.42
N LEU A 94 -7.84 7.84 -2.35
CA LEU A 94 -6.48 7.46 -2.67
C LEU A 94 -6.29 7.28 -4.18
N ASP A 95 -5.07 7.40 -4.65
CA ASP A 95 -4.77 7.25 -6.08
C ASP A 95 -4.91 5.78 -6.53
N TYR A 96 -4.57 4.83 -5.65
CA TYR A 96 -4.69 3.39 -5.88
C TYR A 96 -4.47 2.62 -4.57
N ALA A 97 -4.72 1.31 -4.62
CA ALA A 97 -4.37 0.38 -3.55
C ALA A 97 -3.61 -0.84 -4.09
N ILE A 98 -2.70 -1.33 -3.28
CA ILE A 98 -2.11 -2.66 -3.38
C ILE A 98 -2.85 -3.52 -2.36
N ALA A 99 -3.24 -4.74 -2.70
CA ALA A 99 -3.81 -5.67 -1.74
C ALA A 99 -2.83 -6.82 -1.52
N SER A 100 -2.50 -7.07 -0.27
CA SER A 100 -1.52 -8.07 0.14
C SER A 100 -2.07 -8.96 1.26
N MET A 101 -1.64 -10.22 1.27
CA MET A 101 -1.80 -11.08 2.42
C MET A 101 -0.62 -10.84 3.37
N HIS A 102 -0.92 -10.67 4.66
CA HIS A 102 0.07 -10.57 5.71
C HIS A 102 -0.30 -11.55 6.83
N THR A 103 0.62 -12.41 7.21
CA THR A 103 0.39 -13.48 8.22
C THR A 103 -0.12 -12.97 9.56
N GLN A 104 0.10 -11.70 9.86
CA GLN A 104 -0.42 -11.04 11.06
C GLN A 104 -1.94 -10.79 11.00
N ASN A 105 -2.51 -10.67 9.80
CA ASN A 105 -3.89 -10.23 9.56
C ASN A 105 -4.73 -11.28 8.83
N PHE A 106 -4.09 -12.18 8.10
CA PHE A 106 -4.70 -13.29 7.40
C PHE A 106 -3.91 -14.56 7.68
N HIS A 107 -4.57 -15.56 8.25
CA HIS A 107 -3.94 -16.86 8.47
C HIS A 107 -3.88 -17.61 7.14
N PRO A 108 -2.69 -18.03 6.71
CA PRO A 108 -2.56 -18.86 5.52
C PRO A 108 -3.44 -20.10 5.63
N SER A 109 -4.12 -20.40 4.55
CA SER A 109 -5.01 -21.54 4.42
C SER A 109 -4.53 -22.44 3.26
N ASP A 110 -5.41 -23.20 2.67
CA ASP A 110 -5.06 -23.92 1.47
C ASP A 110 -4.96 -22.99 0.24
N LYS A 111 -4.45 -23.52 -0.86
CA LYS A 111 -4.23 -22.78 -2.10
C LYS A 111 -5.51 -22.15 -2.65
N GLU A 112 -6.60 -22.89 -2.54
CA GLU A 112 -7.92 -22.47 -3.05
C GLU A 112 -8.44 -21.27 -2.28
N GLU A 113 -8.40 -21.31 -0.97
CA GLU A 113 -8.85 -20.21 -0.10
C GLU A 113 -7.96 -18.97 -0.23
N ASN A 114 -6.64 -19.15 -0.29
CA ASN A 114 -5.70 -18.04 -0.52
C ASN A 114 -5.94 -17.38 -1.88
N THR A 115 -6.21 -18.18 -2.93
CA THR A 115 -6.56 -17.67 -4.25
C THR A 115 -7.89 -16.90 -4.22
N GLN A 116 -8.89 -17.42 -3.51
CA GLN A 116 -10.18 -16.76 -3.34
C GLN A 116 -10.04 -15.40 -2.66
N ALA A 117 -9.26 -15.31 -1.60
CA ALA A 117 -8.98 -14.06 -0.90
C ALA A 117 -8.39 -13.00 -1.83
N LEU A 118 -7.40 -13.36 -2.64
CA LEU A 118 -6.80 -12.48 -3.64
C LEU A 118 -7.81 -12.03 -4.71
N LEU A 119 -8.57 -12.98 -5.27
CA LEU A 119 -9.61 -12.69 -6.26
C LEU A 119 -10.73 -11.83 -5.67
N GLY A 120 -11.08 -12.04 -4.40
CA GLY A 120 -12.03 -11.22 -3.66
C GLY A 120 -11.57 -9.76 -3.57
N ALA A 121 -10.34 -9.54 -3.12
CA ALA A 121 -9.76 -8.20 -3.01
C ALA A 121 -9.66 -7.47 -4.36
N MET A 122 -9.39 -8.19 -5.45
CA MET A 122 -9.35 -7.62 -6.81
C MET A 122 -10.68 -7.07 -7.30
N LYS A 123 -11.82 -7.47 -6.71
CA LYS A 123 -13.14 -6.91 -7.05
C LYS A 123 -13.27 -5.46 -6.62
N ASN A 124 -12.44 -4.99 -5.69
CA ASN A 124 -12.43 -3.60 -5.29
C ASN A 124 -11.80 -2.73 -6.40
N PRO A 125 -12.51 -1.75 -6.95
CA PRO A 125 -12.02 -0.98 -8.11
C PRO A 125 -10.82 -0.10 -7.81
N VAL A 126 -10.49 0.17 -6.54
CA VAL A 126 -9.32 0.94 -6.14
C VAL A 126 -8.06 0.05 -6.11
N VAL A 127 -8.20 -1.25 -5.92
CA VAL A 127 -7.09 -2.21 -5.98
C VAL A 127 -6.58 -2.33 -7.41
N LYS A 128 -5.33 -1.98 -7.64
CA LYS A 128 -4.66 -2.01 -8.95
C LYS A 128 -3.50 -2.99 -9.01
N VAL A 129 -3.02 -3.43 -7.85
CA VAL A 129 -1.86 -4.31 -7.71
C VAL A 129 -2.15 -5.34 -6.63
N LEU A 130 -1.70 -6.58 -6.85
CA LEU A 130 -1.55 -7.57 -5.78
C LEU A 130 -0.09 -7.59 -5.35
N GLY A 131 0.16 -7.43 -4.05
CA GLY A 131 1.51 -7.43 -3.49
C GLY A 131 1.98 -8.85 -3.21
N HIS A 132 3.26 -9.12 -3.45
CA HIS A 132 4.04 -10.33 -3.10
C HIS A 132 3.24 -11.64 -3.00
N ILE A 133 2.45 -11.94 -4.04
CA ILE A 133 1.58 -13.13 -4.15
C ILE A 133 2.35 -14.46 -4.14
N ASP A 134 3.65 -14.42 -4.34
CA ASP A 134 4.58 -15.54 -4.36
C ASP A 134 5.34 -15.71 -3.03
N ASN A 135 4.92 -15.03 -1.98
CA ASN A 135 5.53 -15.17 -0.67
C ASN A 135 5.32 -16.57 -0.13
N THR A 136 6.41 -17.29 0.13
CA THR A 136 6.40 -18.70 0.60
C THR A 136 5.91 -18.89 2.03
N GLN A 137 5.51 -17.81 2.70
CA GLN A 137 4.90 -17.86 4.03
C GLN A 137 3.38 -18.12 4.01
N TYR A 138 2.78 -18.20 2.83
CA TYR A 138 1.35 -18.44 2.64
C TYR A 138 1.07 -19.80 1.99
#